data_cf83519e54c171edbf7213615d8637e9
#
_entry.id   cf83519e54c171edbf7213615d8637e9
#
_cell.length_a   1.000
_cell.length_b   1.000
_cell.length_c   1.000
_cell.angle_alpha   90.00
_cell.angle_beta   90.00
_cell.angle_gamma   90.00
#
_symmetry.space_group_name_H-M   'P 1'
#
loop_
_entity.id
_entity.type
_entity.pdbx_description
1 polymer ?
#
loop_
_entity_poly.entity_id
_entity_poly.type
_entity_poly.pdbx_seq_one_letter_code
_entity_poly.pdbx_strand_id
1 'polypeptide(L)'
;MRRTAIEQLYRWKESTDRKPLIVQGARQVGKTWLMQAFAKEAYAKCAYVNFEDNEMLRHLFDNDFDIERILTSIGLATGVNVDTETLIILDEIQEASRGITALKYFREKAPQYHVMAAGSLLGIAMHHNDSFPVGKVDFMNLYPLSFFEFLDAVGETQ
;
A
#
# COMPACT_ATOMS: atom_id res chain seq x y z
N MET A 1 6.96 16.32 11.23
CA MET A 1 8.32 15.76 11.31
C MET A 1 8.40 14.44 10.60
N ARG A 2 9.54 14.14 10.02
CA ARG A 2 9.79 12.82 9.46
C ARG A 2 9.32 11.74 10.41
N ARG A 3 9.57 11.93 11.70
CA ARG A 3 9.18 11.05 12.77
C ARG A 3 7.71 10.63 12.73
N THR A 4 6.80 11.57 12.48
CA THR A 4 5.37 11.29 12.60
C THR A 4 4.92 10.23 11.60
N ALA A 5 5.24 10.42 10.33
CA ALA A 5 4.83 9.49 9.28
C ALA A 5 5.61 8.17 9.35
N ILE A 6 6.93 8.25 9.46
CA ILE A 6 7.77 7.05 9.48
C ILE A 6 7.51 6.22 10.74
N GLU A 7 7.34 6.88 11.89
CA GLU A 7 7.02 6.14 13.12
C GLU A 7 5.71 5.39 13.02
N GLN A 8 4.70 5.98 12.41
CA GLN A 8 3.42 5.30 12.19
C GLN A 8 3.60 4.07 11.31
N LEU A 9 4.43 4.17 10.27
CA LEU A 9 4.70 3.05 9.40
C LEU A 9 5.44 1.92 10.11
N TYR A 10 6.42 2.26 10.97
CA TYR A 10 7.11 1.24 11.75
C TYR A 10 6.19 0.57 12.77
N ARG A 11 5.31 1.34 13.42
CA ARG A 11 4.32 0.76 14.33
C ARG A 11 3.41 -0.21 13.61
N TRP A 12 2.99 0.14 12.41
CA TRP A 12 2.19 -0.76 11.59
C TRP A 12 2.96 -2.03 11.26
N LYS A 13 4.20 -1.89 10.81
CA LYS A 13 5.04 -3.03 10.45
C LYS A 13 5.22 -4.01 11.60
N GLU A 14 5.42 -3.50 12.80
CA GLU A 14 5.72 -4.29 13.99
C GLU A 14 4.48 -4.74 14.76
N SER A 15 3.30 -4.32 14.35
CA SER A 15 2.06 -4.70 15.02
C SER A 15 1.80 -6.19 14.92
N THR A 16 1.43 -6.80 16.06
CA THR A 16 1.06 -8.20 16.08
C THR A 16 -0.29 -8.46 15.41
N ASP A 17 -1.11 -7.43 15.29
CA ASP A 17 -2.41 -7.48 14.62
C ASP A 17 -2.37 -6.69 13.32
N ARG A 18 -1.24 -6.75 12.61
CA ARG A 18 -1.05 -5.99 11.39
C ARG A 18 -2.03 -6.41 10.31
N LYS A 19 -2.69 -5.42 9.72
CA LYS A 19 -3.60 -5.57 8.59
C LYS A 19 -3.02 -4.84 7.39
N PRO A 20 -3.50 -5.13 6.16
CA PRO A 20 -3.10 -4.28 5.04
C PRO A 20 -3.36 -2.81 5.37
N LEU A 21 -2.42 -1.95 5.02
CA LEU A 21 -2.49 -0.53 5.34
C LEU A 21 -2.91 0.26 4.11
N ILE A 22 -3.93 1.10 4.26
CA ILE A 22 -4.31 2.05 3.22
C ILE A 22 -3.78 3.43 3.60
N VAL A 23 -2.86 3.95 2.79
CA VAL A 23 -2.35 5.29 2.94
C VAL A 23 -3.22 6.22 2.11
N GLN A 24 -3.94 7.10 2.78
CA GLN A 24 -4.87 8.03 2.15
C GLN A 24 -4.29 9.44 2.12
N GLY A 25 -4.68 10.21 1.13
CA GLY A 25 -4.28 11.59 1.03
C GLY A 25 -4.58 12.13 -0.35
N ALA A 26 -4.57 13.44 -0.49
CA ALA A 26 -4.77 14.09 -1.78
C ALA A 26 -3.61 13.72 -2.72
N ARG A 27 -3.84 13.88 -4.01
CA ARG A 27 -2.77 13.74 -4.99
C ARG A 27 -1.64 14.72 -4.66
N GLN A 28 -0.41 14.30 -4.94
CA GLN A 28 0.78 15.13 -4.80
C GLN A 28 1.14 15.48 -3.36
N VAL A 29 0.66 14.71 -2.37
CA VAL A 29 1.13 14.86 -0.99
C VAL A 29 2.30 13.93 -0.68
N GLY A 30 2.84 13.22 -1.69
CA GLY A 30 4.04 12.41 -1.51
C GLY A 30 3.79 10.98 -1.03
N LYS A 31 2.58 10.44 -1.23
CA LYS A 31 2.27 9.08 -0.79
C LYS A 31 3.21 8.05 -1.40
N THR A 32 3.37 8.09 -2.71
CA THR A 32 4.22 7.14 -3.43
C THR A 32 5.66 7.20 -2.94
N TRP A 33 6.19 8.42 -2.83
CA TRP A 33 7.57 8.61 -2.38
C TRP A 33 7.76 8.09 -0.97
N LEU A 34 6.82 8.39 -0.08
CA LEU A 34 6.90 7.95 1.32
C LEU A 34 6.89 6.42 1.42
N MET A 35 5.98 5.77 0.69
CA MET A 35 5.89 4.32 0.72
C MET A 35 7.15 3.65 0.18
N GLN A 36 7.69 4.16 -0.92
CA GLN A 36 8.90 3.60 -1.51
C GLN A 36 10.12 3.85 -0.62
N ALA A 37 10.21 5.02 -0.01
CA ALA A 37 11.30 5.32 0.92
C ALA A 37 11.26 4.41 2.14
N PHE A 38 10.06 4.18 2.68
CA PHE A 38 9.90 3.27 3.81
C PHE A 38 10.27 1.84 3.42
N ALA A 39 9.85 1.39 2.24
CA ALA A 39 10.19 0.05 1.77
C ALA A 39 11.70 -0.14 1.69
N LYS A 40 12.40 0.85 1.15
CA LYS A 40 13.85 0.80 1.02
C LYS A 40 14.55 0.74 2.37
N GLU A 41 14.01 1.45 3.35
CA GLU A 41 14.60 1.52 4.69
C GLU A 41 14.31 0.27 5.52
N ALA A 42 13.10 -0.28 5.42
CA ALA A 42 12.60 -1.25 6.38
C ALA A 42 12.49 -2.68 5.86
N TYR A 43 12.59 -2.90 4.55
CA TYR A 43 12.38 -4.21 3.95
C TYR A 43 13.54 -4.60 3.05
N ALA A 44 13.73 -5.92 2.93
CA ALA A 44 14.76 -6.45 2.02
C ALA A 44 14.39 -6.23 0.56
N LYS A 45 13.09 -6.32 0.25
CA LYS A 45 12.59 -6.19 -1.11
C LYS A 45 11.31 -5.36 -1.14
N CYS A 46 11.01 -4.79 -2.30
CA CYS A 46 9.78 -4.04 -2.51
C CYS A 46 9.18 -4.43 -3.86
N ALA A 47 7.92 -4.83 -3.85
CA ALA A 47 7.17 -5.09 -5.07
C ALA A 47 6.16 -3.95 -5.24
N TYR A 48 6.46 -3.01 -6.12
CA TYR A 48 5.66 -1.82 -6.34
C TYR A 48 4.82 -1.96 -7.61
N VAL A 49 3.50 -1.81 -7.47
CA VAL A 49 2.56 -1.82 -8.59
C VAL A 49 1.77 -0.52 -8.56
N ASN A 50 1.69 0.14 -9.69
CA ASN A 50 0.82 1.30 -9.88
C ASN A 50 -0.28 0.92 -10.86
N PHE A 51 -1.51 0.81 -10.37
CA PHE A 51 -2.64 0.35 -11.18
C PHE A 51 -3.09 1.39 -12.21
N GLU A 52 -2.71 2.64 -12.05
CA GLU A 52 -2.99 3.66 -13.05
C GLU A 52 -2.15 3.44 -14.31
N ASP A 53 -0.89 2.99 -14.13
CA ASP A 53 0.05 2.81 -15.23
C ASP A 53 0.06 1.41 -15.83
N ASN A 54 -0.56 0.42 -15.16
CA ASN A 54 -0.52 -0.96 -15.60
C ASN A 54 -1.91 -1.49 -15.86
N GLU A 55 -2.32 -1.39 -17.11
CA GLU A 55 -3.65 -1.77 -17.55
C GLU A 55 -3.96 -3.26 -17.33
N MET A 56 -2.99 -4.12 -17.57
CA MET A 56 -3.17 -5.56 -17.37
C MET A 56 -3.47 -5.89 -15.92
N LEU A 57 -2.78 -5.27 -14.99
CA LEU A 57 -2.96 -5.55 -13.57
C LEU A 57 -4.24 -4.97 -12.99
N ARG A 58 -4.89 -4.04 -13.69
CA ARG A 58 -6.19 -3.52 -13.23
C ARG A 58 -7.23 -4.62 -13.11
N HIS A 59 -7.06 -5.72 -13.82
CA HIS A 59 -7.98 -6.86 -13.81
C HIS A 59 -7.52 -8.01 -12.94
N LEU A 60 -6.50 -7.78 -12.13
CA LEU A 60 -5.85 -8.81 -11.31
C LEU A 60 -6.84 -9.52 -10.38
N PHE A 61 -7.85 -8.81 -9.90
CA PHE A 61 -8.80 -9.32 -8.91
C PHE A 61 -10.18 -9.62 -9.48
N ASP A 62 -10.33 -9.63 -10.80
CA ASP A 62 -11.64 -9.74 -11.43
C ASP A 62 -12.30 -11.10 -11.21
N ASN A 63 -11.55 -12.17 -11.29
CA ASN A 63 -12.10 -13.53 -11.29
C ASN A 63 -12.07 -14.21 -9.94
N ASP A 64 -11.04 -13.95 -9.14
CA ASP A 64 -10.87 -14.60 -7.85
C ASP A 64 -9.88 -13.80 -6.99
N PHE A 65 -9.76 -14.23 -5.72
CA PHE A 65 -8.80 -13.67 -4.78
C PHE A 65 -7.81 -14.76 -4.34
N ASP A 66 -7.36 -15.58 -5.28
CA ASP A 66 -6.33 -16.58 -5.03
C ASP A 66 -5.00 -15.88 -4.79
N ILE A 67 -4.54 -15.93 -3.56
CA ILE A 67 -3.35 -15.20 -3.13
C ILE A 67 -2.10 -15.66 -3.90
N GLU A 68 -1.91 -16.96 -4.10
CA GLU A 68 -0.75 -17.46 -4.83
C GLU A 68 -0.71 -16.92 -6.26
N ARG A 69 -1.85 -16.92 -6.94
CA ARG A 69 -1.95 -16.36 -8.29
C ARG A 69 -1.66 -14.87 -8.30
N ILE A 70 -2.22 -14.16 -7.33
CA ILE A 70 -2.01 -12.70 -7.22
C ILE A 70 -0.54 -12.39 -6.99
N LEU A 71 0.11 -13.09 -6.07
CA LEU A 71 1.52 -12.85 -5.77
C LEU A 71 2.42 -13.23 -6.95
N THR A 72 2.10 -14.31 -7.65
CA THR A 72 2.85 -14.68 -8.85
C THR A 72 2.73 -13.61 -9.93
N SER A 73 1.52 -13.08 -10.14
CA SER A 73 1.29 -12.02 -11.13
C SER A 73 2.05 -10.75 -10.77
N ILE A 74 2.02 -10.37 -9.49
CA ILE A 74 2.77 -9.20 -9.01
C ILE A 74 4.27 -9.43 -9.20
N GLY A 75 4.74 -10.62 -8.88
CA GLY A 75 6.16 -10.96 -9.04
C GLY A 75 6.62 -10.86 -10.48
N LEU A 76 5.82 -11.36 -11.41
CA LEU A 76 6.14 -11.29 -12.84
C LEU A 76 6.15 -9.84 -13.33
N ALA A 77 5.20 -9.04 -12.87
CA ALA A 77 5.11 -7.64 -13.30
C ALA A 77 6.23 -6.77 -12.74
N THR A 78 6.71 -7.07 -11.54
CA THR A 78 7.70 -6.25 -10.84
C THR A 78 9.12 -6.80 -10.94
N GLY A 79 9.28 -8.05 -11.33
CA GLY A 79 10.57 -8.72 -11.33
C GLY A 79 11.07 -9.10 -9.93
N VAL A 80 10.19 -9.11 -8.94
CA VAL A 80 10.54 -9.39 -7.56
C VAL A 80 9.97 -10.75 -7.15
N ASN A 81 10.79 -11.57 -6.49
CA ASN A 81 10.29 -12.80 -5.88
C ASN A 81 9.65 -12.42 -4.54
N VAL A 82 8.32 -12.35 -4.53
CA VAL A 82 7.56 -11.86 -3.38
C VAL A 82 7.53 -12.89 -2.26
N ASP A 83 7.95 -12.47 -1.07
CA ASP A 83 7.92 -13.31 0.12
C ASP A 83 7.57 -12.44 1.34
N THR A 84 7.73 -13.00 2.54
CA THR A 84 7.36 -12.30 3.76
C THR A 84 8.31 -11.16 4.14
N GLU A 85 9.45 -11.05 3.44
CA GLU A 85 10.39 -9.94 3.63
C GLU A 85 10.22 -8.84 2.59
N THR A 86 9.18 -8.95 1.78
CA THR A 86 8.86 -7.99 0.73
C THR A 86 7.73 -7.07 1.19
N LEU A 87 7.90 -5.77 0.99
CA LEU A 87 6.75 -4.87 1.11
C LEU A 87 6.05 -4.81 -0.24
N ILE A 88 4.79 -5.19 -0.26
CA ILE A 88 3.94 -5.11 -1.45
C ILE A 88 3.23 -3.77 -1.43
N ILE A 89 3.48 -2.93 -2.42
CA ILE A 89 2.83 -1.61 -2.52
C ILE A 89 1.88 -1.62 -3.70
N LEU A 90 0.60 -1.42 -3.41
CA LEU A 90 -0.47 -1.37 -4.41
C LEU A 90 -0.95 0.07 -4.52
N ASP A 91 -0.29 0.82 -5.42
CA ASP A 91 -0.54 2.25 -5.59
C ASP A 91 -1.71 2.50 -6.54
N GLU A 92 -2.46 3.55 -6.28
CA GLU A 92 -3.67 3.89 -7.04
C GLU A 92 -4.63 2.69 -7.09
N ILE A 93 -4.89 2.10 -5.92
CA ILE A 93 -5.63 0.85 -5.81
C ILE A 93 -7.08 0.96 -6.32
N GLN A 94 -7.65 2.17 -6.29
CA GLN A 94 -9.00 2.37 -6.79
C GLN A 94 -9.11 2.12 -8.29
N GLU A 95 -7.97 2.14 -9.02
CA GLU A 95 -7.97 1.82 -10.45
C GLU A 95 -8.04 0.32 -10.73
N ALA A 96 -7.80 -0.51 -9.74
CA ALA A 96 -7.94 -1.95 -9.88
C ALA A 96 -9.37 -2.36 -9.55
N SER A 97 -10.03 -3.06 -10.47
CA SER A 97 -11.35 -3.60 -10.20
C SER A 97 -11.28 -4.53 -8.99
N ARG A 98 -12.14 -4.31 -8.00
CA ARG A 98 -12.21 -5.08 -6.77
C ARG A 98 -10.92 -5.01 -5.93
N GLY A 99 -10.07 -4.00 -6.17
CA GLY A 99 -8.77 -3.88 -5.48
C GLY A 99 -8.90 -3.71 -3.99
N ILE A 100 -9.81 -2.83 -3.55
CA ILE A 100 -10.00 -2.60 -2.11
C ILE A 100 -10.56 -3.86 -1.43
N THR A 101 -11.47 -4.57 -2.11
CA THR A 101 -11.98 -5.85 -1.60
C THR A 101 -10.88 -6.89 -1.45
N ALA A 102 -9.90 -6.89 -2.37
CA ALA A 102 -8.79 -7.83 -2.31
C ALA A 102 -7.98 -7.70 -1.01
N LEU A 103 -7.91 -6.52 -0.44
CA LEU A 103 -7.18 -6.31 0.82
C LEU A 103 -7.77 -7.14 1.95
N LYS A 104 -9.09 -7.31 1.97
CA LYS A 104 -9.75 -8.17 2.94
C LYS A 104 -9.21 -9.60 2.88
N TYR A 105 -9.02 -10.11 1.67
CA TYR A 105 -8.55 -11.48 1.49
C TYR A 105 -7.08 -11.64 1.84
N PHE A 106 -6.26 -10.61 1.65
CA PHE A 106 -4.90 -10.62 2.18
C PHE A 106 -4.92 -10.76 3.70
N ARG A 107 -5.80 -10.02 4.37
CA ARG A 107 -5.90 -10.12 5.83
C ARG A 107 -6.34 -11.50 6.27
N GLU A 108 -7.33 -12.07 5.60
CA GLU A 108 -7.93 -13.33 6.01
C GLU A 108 -7.10 -14.55 5.63
N LYS A 109 -6.50 -14.53 4.44
CA LYS A 109 -5.83 -15.70 3.88
C LYS A 109 -4.33 -15.67 3.98
N ALA A 110 -3.73 -14.49 4.07
CA ALA A 110 -2.28 -14.34 3.97
C ALA A 110 -1.77 -13.21 4.85
N PRO A 111 -2.06 -13.25 6.17
CA PRO A 111 -1.66 -12.16 7.07
C PRO A 111 -0.16 -12.01 7.23
N GLN A 112 0.62 -13.01 6.84
CA GLN A 112 2.08 -12.96 6.93
C GLN A 112 2.70 -12.03 5.90
N TYR A 113 1.98 -11.65 4.84
CA TYR A 113 2.49 -10.73 3.85
C TYR A 113 2.20 -9.29 4.27
N HIS A 114 3.16 -8.41 4.02
CA HIS A 114 3.03 -6.99 4.33
C HIS A 114 2.51 -6.26 3.10
N VAL A 115 1.29 -5.76 3.17
CA VAL A 115 0.64 -5.10 2.04
C VAL A 115 0.29 -3.68 2.42
N MET A 116 0.71 -2.75 1.57
CA MET A 116 0.40 -1.34 1.71
C MET A 116 -0.26 -0.87 0.42
N ALA A 117 -1.38 -0.18 0.54
CA ALA A 117 -2.10 0.33 -0.61
C ALA A 117 -2.24 1.84 -0.49
N ALA A 118 -2.37 2.50 -1.61
CA ALA A 118 -2.58 3.94 -1.62
C ALA A 118 -3.58 4.33 -2.70
N GLY A 119 -4.22 5.44 -2.46
CA GLY A 119 -5.12 6.06 -3.40
C GLY A 119 -5.48 7.45 -2.89
N SER A 120 -6.08 8.27 -3.75
CA SER A 120 -6.59 9.57 -3.32
C SER A 120 -7.86 9.35 -2.49
N LEU A 121 -8.13 10.28 -1.57
CA LEU A 121 -9.35 10.23 -0.78
C LEU A 121 -10.60 10.19 -1.66
N LEU A 122 -10.58 11.00 -2.72
CA LEU A 122 -11.71 11.04 -3.66
C LEU A 122 -11.90 9.70 -4.36
N GLY A 123 -10.82 9.11 -4.85
CA GLY A 123 -10.89 7.82 -5.53
C GLY A 123 -11.42 6.71 -4.63
N ILE A 124 -10.94 6.66 -3.40
CA ILE A 124 -11.40 5.65 -2.44
C ILE A 124 -12.87 5.88 -2.08
N ALA A 125 -13.27 7.13 -1.87
CA ALA A 125 -14.66 7.47 -1.56
C ALA A 125 -15.61 7.09 -2.70
N MET A 126 -15.19 7.24 -3.94
CA MET A 126 -16.02 6.90 -5.09
C MET A 126 -16.24 5.39 -5.23
N HIS A 127 -15.33 4.59 -4.72
CA HIS A 127 -15.40 3.12 -4.82
C HIS A 127 -15.86 2.44 -3.56
N HIS A 128 -16.33 3.18 -2.56
CA HIS A 128 -16.74 2.58 -1.30
C HIS A 128 -18.03 1.76 -1.39
N ASN A 129 -18.71 1.80 -2.54
CA ASN A 129 -19.86 0.93 -2.79
C ASN A 129 -19.45 -0.54 -2.95
N ASP A 130 -18.22 -0.80 -3.34
CA ASP A 130 -17.66 -2.13 -3.18
C ASP A 130 -17.56 -2.37 -1.68
N SER A 131 -17.87 -3.58 -1.23
CA SER A 131 -17.92 -3.87 0.20
C SER A 131 -16.58 -3.46 0.84
N PHE A 132 -16.60 -2.28 1.48
CA PHE A 132 -15.41 -1.74 2.14
C PHE A 132 -15.04 -2.67 3.29
N PRO A 133 -13.79 -3.11 3.37
CA PRO A 133 -13.40 -4.15 4.34
C PRO A 133 -13.19 -3.59 5.74
N VAL A 134 -14.27 -3.13 6.36
CA VAL A 134 -14.23 -2.57 7.72
C VAL A 134 -13.64 -3.61 8.68
N GLY A 135 -12.66 -3.18 9.47
CA GLY A 135 -11.99 -4.07 10.43
C GLY A 135 -10.96 -5.00 9.83
N LYS A 136 -10.79 -5.00 8.50
CA LYS A 136 -9.83 -5.86 7.81
C LYS A 136 -8.63 -5.08 7.26
N VAL A 137 -8.65 -3.76 7.39
CA VAL A 137 -7.56 -2.90 6.96
C VAL A 137 -7.27 -1.85 8.01
N ASP A 138 -6.04 -1.37 8.01
CA ASP A 138 -5.62 -0.21 8.80
C ASP A 138 -5.59 1.01 7.87
N PHE A 139 -5.74 2.20 8.44
CA PHE A 139 -5.71 3.44 7.69
C PHE A 139 -4.66 4.39 8.23
N MET A 140 -4.02 5.11 7.33
CA MET A 140 -3.14 6.20 7.66
C MET A 140 -3.46 7.37 6.74
N ASN A 141 -3.71 8.54 7.32
CA ASN A 141 -3.96 9.74 6.55
C ASN A 141 -2.68 10.55 6.42
N LEU A 142 -2.28 10.83 5.18
CA LEU A 142 -1.12 11.66 4.92
C LEU A 142 -1.59 13.04 4.48
N TYR A 143 -1.28 14.03 5.30
CA TYR A 143 -1.65 15.42 5.05
C TYR A 143 -0.45 16.16 4.44
N PRO A 144 -0.70 17.25 3.70
CA PRO A 144 0.41 18.05 3.14
C PRO A 144 1.43 18.48 4.17
N LEU A 145 0.98 18.80 5.38
CA LEU A 145 1.89 19.19 6.47
C LEU A 145 2.84 18.05 6.83
N SER A 146 2.34 16.82 6.91
CA SER A 146 3.18 15.66 7.22
C SER A 146 4.26 15.44 6.16
N PHE A 147 3.90 15.66 4.91
CA PHE A 147 4.86 15.55 3.81
C PHE A 147 5.96 16.59 3.92
N PHE A 148 5.61 17.86 4.20
CA PHE A 148 6.60 18.92 4.36
C PHE A 148 7.51 18.67 5.57
N GLU A 149 6.96 18.18 6.66
CA GLU A 149 7.76 17.80 7.82
C GLU A 149 8.78 16.73 7.46
N PHE A 150 8.38 15.76 6.65
CA PHE A 150 9.28 14.71 6.20
C PHE A 150 10.40 15.25 5.33
N LEU A 151 10.08 16.15 4.40
CA LEU A 151 11.08 16.79 3.55
C LEU A 151 12.10 17.59 4.36
N ASP A 152 11.63 18.33 5.37
CA ASP A 152 12.52 19.09 6.23
C ASP A 152 13.51 18.19 6.95
N ALA A 153 13.05 17.07 7.48
CA ALA A 153 13.91 16.12 8.17
C ALA A 153 14.98 15.54 7.23
N VAL A 154 14.60 15.22 6.00
CA VAL A 154 15.55 14.71 5.01
C VAL A 154 16.57 15.78 4.63
N GLY A 155 16.11 17.03 4.47
CA GLY A 155 16.99 18.14 4.13
C GLY A 155 18.00 18.43 5.23
N GLU A 156 17.61 18.30 6.48
CA GLU A 156 18.49 18.55 7.63
C GLU A 156 19.61 17.53 7.77
N THR A 157 19.45 16.35 7.19
CA THR A 157 20.49 15.32 7.27
C THR A 157 21.58 15.50 6.23
N GLN A 158 21.45 16.49 5.41
CA GLN A 158 22.45 16.81 4.39
C GLN A 158 23.39 17.92 4.90
#